data_c5cde27f5fa4b47688da15678decac12
#
_entry.id   c5cde27f5fa4b47688da15678decac12
#
_cell.length_a   1.000
_cell.length_b   1.000
_cell.length_c   1.000
_cell.angle_alpha   90.00
_cell.angle_beta   90.00
_cell.angle_gamma   90.00
#
_symmetry.space_group_name_H-M   'P 1'
#
loop_
_entity.id
_entity.type
_entity.pdbx_description
1 polymer ?
#
loop_
_entity_poly.entity_id
_entity_poly.type
_entity_poly.pdbx_seq_one_letter_code
_entity_poly.pdbx_strand_id
1 'polypeptide(L)'
;MQNFIFLMLIALGQHAFSQSAEVRSKHFNIKKSLGIQGYDPVSYFNGKPEEGDNDVQAEYKGIKYYFKSSKNRDIFKANPAKYEPQYGGWCAYALGESGEKVKIDPETFKIVDDKLYLFYNFWGTNTLESWNKDEVNLKARGDKNWTEIIN
;
A
#
# COMPACT_ATOMS: atom_id res chain seq x y z
N MET A 1 21.63 -22.27 -38.01
CA MET A 1 21.44 -20.85 -37.61
C MET A 1 20.09 -20.73 -36.87
N GLN A 2 19.94 -21.22 -35.64
CA GLN A 2 18.59 -21.23 -34.99
C GLN A 2 18.66 -21.25 -33.43
N ASN A 3 19.65 -20.63 -32.80
CA ASN A 3 19.76 -20.66 -31.33
C ASN A 3 20.03 -19.31 -30.65
N PHE A 4 19.76 -18.17 -31.27
CA PHE A 4 20.07 -16.86 -30.67
C PHE A 4 18.85 -16.03 -30.20
N ILE A 5 17.61 -16.47 -30.44
CA ILE A 5 16.42 -15.66 -30.16
C ILE A 5 15.83 -15.95 -28.77
N PHE A 6 16.16 -17.06 -28.11
CA PHE A 6 15.51 -17.46 -26.85
C PHE A 6 16.13 -16.84 -25.59
N LEU A 7 17.35 -16.29 -25.67
CA LEU A 7 18.04 -15.70 -24.49
C LEU A 7 17.66 -14.24 -24.20
N MET A 8 17.08 -13.52 -25.16
CA MET A 8 16.78 -12.09 -25.01
C MET A 8 15.45 -11.78 -24.28
N LEU A 9 14.52 -12.74 -24.26
CA LEU A 9 13.20 -12.56 -23.62
C LEU A 9 13.21 -12.73 -22.09
N ILE A 10 14.19 -13.43 -21.55
CA ILE A 10 14.29 -13.68 -20.09
C ILE A 10 14.86 -12.46 -19.34
N ALA A 11 15.72 -11.67 -20.00
CA ALA A 11 16.33 -10.49 -19.39
C ALA A 11 15.35 -9.31 -19.18
N LEU A 12 14.36 -9.16 -20.06
CA LEU A 12 13.38 -8.07 -19.99
C LEU A 12 12.39 -8.21 -18.82
N GLY A 13 12.03 -9.45 -18.45
CA GLY A 13 11.11 -9.69 -17.32
C GLY A 13 11.73 -9.42 -15.95
N GLN A 14 13.03 -9.62 -15.80
CA GLN A 14 13.72 -9.39 -14.53
C GLN A 14 13.96 -7.90 -14.26
N HIS A 15 14.20 -7.10 -15.29
CA HIS A 15 14.37 -5.66 -15.15
C HIS A 15 13.07 -4.95 -14.73
N ALA A 16 11.92 -5.34 -15.30
CA ALA A 16 10.62 -4.74 -14.94
C ALA A 16 10.23 -5.05 -13.47
N PHE A 17 10.52 -6.25 -12.98
CA PHE A 17 10.27 -6.62 -11.59
C PHE A 17 11.20 -5.87 -10.61
N SER A 18 12.48 -5.75 -10.94
CA SER A 18 13.47 -5.01 -10.13
C SER A 18 13.12 -3.53 -10.03
N GLN A 19 12.79 -2.88 -11.15
CA GLN A 19 12.36 -1.47 -11.17
C GLN A 19 11.10 -1.24 -10.34
N SER A 20 10.10 -2.12 -10.41
CA SER A 20 8.89 -2.02 -9.59
C SER A 20 9.16 -2.10 -8.09
N ALA A 21 10.03 -3.01 -7.65
CA ALA A 21 10.41 -3.15 -6.24
C ALA A 21 11.22 -1.94 -5.75
N GLU A 22 12.13 -1.41 -6.57
CA GLU A 22 12.92 -0.22 -6.26
C GLU A 22 12.03 1.03 -6.12
N VAL A 23 11.13 1.28 -7.05
CA VAL A 23 10.17 2.39 -6.99
C VAL A 23 9.31 2.29 -5.72
N ARG A 24 8.82 1.10 -5.40
CA ARG A 24 8.03 0.87 -4.19
C ARG A 24 8.85 1.12 -2.92
N SER A 25 10.08 0.62 -2.86
CA SER A 25 10.99 0.86 -1.73
C SER A 25 11.26 2.35 -1.48
N LYS A 26 11.36 3.13 -2.55
CA LYS A 26 11.61 4.58 -2.49
C LYS A 26 10.37 5.40 -2.09
N HIS A 27 9.20 4.99 -2.54
CA HIS A 27 8.01 5.85 -2.48
C HIS A 27 6.95 5.42 -1.47
N PHE A 28 6.90 4.14 -1.07
CA PHE A 28 5.91 3.65 -0.11
C PHE A 28 6.25 4.01 1.34
N ASN A 29 5.24 4.09 2.17
CA ASN A 29 5.36 4.33 3.61
C ASN A 29 5.76 3.03 4.33
N ILE A 30 7.05 2.75 4.32
CA ILE A 30 7.62 1.53 4.89
C ILE A 30 8.78 1.86 5.83
N LYS A 31 9.01 0.99 6.81
CA LYS A 31 10.18 1.02 7.68
C LYS A 31 10.85 -0.35 7.66
N LYS A 32 12.12 -0.41 7.23
CA LYS A 32 12.85 -1.68 7.05
C LYS A 32 12.04 -2.69 6.20
N SER A 33 11.48 -2.21 5.09
CA SER A 33 10.62 -2.96 4.17
C SER A 33 9.25 -3.39 4.73
N LEU A 34 8.91 -3.04 5.97
CA LEU A 34 7.63 -3.38 6.60
C LEU A 34 6.56 -2.33 6.29
N GLY A 35 5.44 -2.78 5.70
CA GLY A 35 4.26 -1.96 5.41
C GLY A 35 3.31 -1.84 6.59
N ILE A 36 2.53 -0.78 6.61
CA ILE A 36 1.44 -0.47 7.56
C ILE A 36 1.89 -0.63 9.03
N GLN A 37 3.15 -0.34 9.34
CA GLN A 37 3.71 -0.46 10.70
C GLN A 37 3.50 -1.86 11.34
N GLY A 38 3.32 -2.92 10.52
CA GLY A 38 3.10 -4.29 10.99
C GLY A 38 1.64 -4.66 11.23
N TYR A 39 0.68 -3.78 10.95
CA TYR A 39 -0.74 -4.13 10.96
C TYR A 39 -1.09 -5.08 9.82
N ASP A 40 -2.03 -5.98 10.08
CA ASP A 40 -2.53 -6.97 9.12
C ASP A 40 -3.41 -6.30 8.06
N PRO A 41 -3.01 -6.25 6.77
CA PRO A 41 -3.78 -5.57 5.74
C PRO A 41 -5.16 -6.18 5.48
N VAL A 42 -5.34 -7.48 5.75
CA VAL A 42 -6.64 -8.16 5.59
C VAL A 42 -7.61 -7.78 6.69
N SER A 43 -7.11 -7.48 7.89
CA SER A 43 -7.95 -7.14 9.05
C SER A 43 -8.82 -5.91 8.82
N TYR A 44 -8.35 -4.95 8.05
CA TYR A 44 -9.12 -3.73 7.71
C TYR A 44 -10.43 -4.04 6.98
N PHE A 45 -10.41 -5.05 6.11
CA PHE A 45 -11.59 -5.47 5.35
C PHE A 45 -12.59 -6.26 6.19
N ASN A 46 -12.18 -6.69 7.39
CA ASN A 46 -13.05 -7.25 8.41
C ASN A 46 -13.59 -6.16 9.37
N GLY A 47 -13.28 -4.90 9.12
CA GLY A 47 -13.77 -3.75 9.88
C GLY A 47 -12.99 -3.41 11.15
N LYS A 48 -11.93 -4.15 11.46
CA LYS A 48 -11.12 -3.94 12.67
C LYS A 48 -9.62 -4.08 12.35
N PRO A 49 -8.85 -2.98 12.34
CA PRO A 49 -7.41 -3.06 12.22
C PRO A 49 -6.80 -3.85 13.37
N GLU A 50 -5.93 -4.80 13.06
CA GLU A 50 -5.23 -5.63 14.06
C GLU A 50 -3.75 -5.67 13.76
N GLU A 51 -2.93 -5.60 14.82
CA GLU A 51 -1.50 -5.84 14.70
C GLU A 51 -1.23 -7.27 14.25
N GLY A 52 -0.34 -7.45 13.29
CA GLY A 52 0.12 -8.74 12.82
C GLY A 52 1.20 -9.33 13.72
N ASP A 53 1.38 -10.63 13.63
CA ASP A 53 2.47 -11.37 14.26
C ASP A 53 3.67 -11.40 13.28
N ASN A 54 4.87 -11.07 13.77
CA ASN A 54 6.08 -11.08 12.95
C ASN A 54 6.49 -12.49 12.48
N ASP A 55 6.00 -13.55 13.11
CA ASP A 55 6.20 -14.93 12.68
C ASP A 55 5.22 -15.34 11.57
N VAL A 56 4.18 -14.55 11.32
CA VAL A 56 3.17 -14.79 10.28
C VAL A 56 3.27 -13.69 9.23
N GLN A 57 4.11 -13.87 8.24
CA GLN A 57 4.44 -12.82 7.27
C GLN A 57 4.38 -13.30 5.82
N ALA A 58 4.24 -12.36 4.91
CA ALA A 58 4.42 -12.53 3.47
C ALA A 58 5.05 -11.28 2.87
N GLU A 59 5.72 -11.43 1.74
CA GLU A 59 6.28 -10.34 0.97
C GLU A 59 5.54 -10.20 -0.36
N TYR A 60 5.27 -8.97 -0.76
CA TYR A 60 4.74 -8.66 -2.07
C TYR A 60 5.50 -7.49 -2.70
N LYS A 61 6.15 -7.76 -3.83
CA LYS A 61 6.93 -6.77 -4.61
C LYS A 61 7.86 -5.92 -3.72
N GLY A 62 8.64 -6.60 -2.88
CA GLY A 62 9.64 -5.97 -2.01
C GLY A 62 9.12 -5.38 -0.71
N ILE A 63 7.83 -5.47 -0.42
CA ILE A 63 7.23 -5.00 0.84
C ILE A 63 6.74 -6.19 1.66
N LYS A 64 7.17 -6.22 2.91
CA LYS A 64 6.78 -7.21 3.90
C LYS A 64 5.53 -6.77 4.65
N TYR A 65 4.65 -7.72 4.91
CA TYR A 65 3.45 -7.54 5.72
C TYR A 65 3.38 -8.61 6.81
N TYR A 66 2.88 -8.22 7.98
CA TYR A 66 2.56 -9.13 9.08
C TYR A 66 1.07 -9.42 9.11
N PHE A 67 0.70 -10.60 9.59
CA PHE A 67 -0.70 -11.04 9.62
C PHE A 67 -1.07 -11.57 10.99
N LYS A 68 -2.31 -11.34 11.39
CA LYS A 68 -2.88 -11.84 12.64
C LYS A 68 -2.97 -13.36 12.67
N SER A 69 -3.13 -13.98 11.51
CA SER A 69 -3.29 -15.42 11.36
C SER A 69 -2.74 -15.92 10.02
N SER A 70 -2.42 -17.22 9.96
CA SER A 70 -2.08 -17.89 8.70
C SER A 70 -3.18 -17.79 7.66
N LYS A 71 -4.45 -17.81 8.10
CA LYS A 71 -5.62 -17.62 7.22
C LYS A 71 -5.57 -16.28 6.52
N ASN A 72 -5.34 -15.17 7.25
CA ASN A 72 -5.25 -13.82 6.66
C ASN A 72 -4.04 -13.71 5.72
N ARG A 73 -2.89 -14.27 6.09
CA ARG A 73 -1.73 -14.35 5.20
C ARG A 73 -2.07 -15.04 3.87
N ASP A 74 -2.75 -16.15 3.92
CA ASP A 74 -3.08 -16.93 2.72
C ASP A 74 -4.13 -16.21 1.85
N ILE A 75 -5.09 -15.50 2.46
CA ILE A 75 -6.02 -14.60 1.78
C ILE A 75 -5.26 -13.48 1.06
N PHE A 76 -4.31 -12.84 1.72
CA PHE A 76 -3.46 -11.81 1.12
C PHE A 76 -2.66 -12.36 -0.07
N LYS A 77 -2.01 -13.50 0.09
CA LYS A 77 -1.19 -14.12 -0.96
C LYS A 77 -1.99 -14.45 -2.22
N ALA A 78 -3.27 -14.75 -2.08
CA ALA A 78 -4.16 -15.02 -3.22
C ALA A 78 -4.48 -13.76 -4.04
N ASN A 79 -4.52 -12.57 -3.43
CA ASN A 79 -4.78 -11.31 -4.10
C ASN A 79 -4.14 -10.11 -3.37
N PRO A 80 -2.80 -9.98 -3.37
CA PRO A 80 -2.11 -8.97 -2.58
C PRO A 80 -2.51 -7.54 -2.94
N ALA A 81 -2.69 -7.25 -4.23
CA ALA A 81 -3.02 -5.91 -4.72
C ALA A 81 -4.34 -5.36 -4.15
N LYS A 82 -5.29 -6.24 -3.84
CA LYS A 82 -6.56 -5.86 -3.21
C LYS A 82 -6.35 -5.30 -1.81
N TYR A 83 -5.46 -5.92 -1.03
CA TYR A 83 -5.31 -5.65 0.41
C TYR A 83 -4.26 -4.60 0.74
N GLU A 84 -3.39 -4.26 -0.20
CA GLU A 84 -2.43 -3.18 0.00
C GLU A 84 -3.15 -1.83 0.14
N PRO A 85 -2.66 -0.93 1.03
CA PRO A 85 -3.22 0.41 1.13
C PRO A 85 -2.95 1.22 -0.14
N GLN A 86 -3.89 2.08 -0.49
CA GLN A 86 -3.73 3.04 -1.55
C GLN A 86 -2.61 4.05 -1.21
N TYR A 87 -2.05 4.69 -2.22
CA TYR A 87 -1.01 5.71 -2.10
C TYR A 87 0.23 5.24 -1.33
N GLY A 88 0.57 3.96 -1.50
CA GLY A 88 1.71 3.36 -0.81
C GLY A 88 1.61 3.38 0.72
N GLY A 89 0.42 3.56 1.28
CA GLY A 89 0.19 3.63 2.72
C GLY A 89 0.43 5.01 3.35
N TRP A 90 0.55 6.07 2.56
CA TRP A 90 0.57 7.45 3.03
C TRP A 90 -0.84 7.97 3.31
N CYS A 91 -0.95 9.07 4.05
CA CYS A 91 -2.23 9.70 4.36
C CYS A 91 -2.97 10.10 3.08
N ALA A 92 -4.15 9.52 2.87
CA ALA A 92 -4.94 9.75 1.67
C ALA A 92 -5.42 11.20 1.56
N TYR A 93 -5.78 11.83 2.68
CA TYR A 93 -6.16 13.23 2.70
C TYR A 93 -5.01 14.13 2.21
N ALA A 94 -3.80 13.95 2.74
CA ALA A 94 -2.65 14.76 2.35
C ALA A 94 -2.29 14.58 0.87
N LEU A 95 -2.37 13.35 0.35
CA LEU A 95 -2.16 13.10 -1.08
C LEU A 95 -3.20 13.84 -1.94
N GLY A 96 -4.46 13.88 -1.52
CA GLY A 96 -5.52 14.58 -2.23
C GLY A 96 -5.46 16.10 -2.07
N GLU A 97 -5.07 16.59 -0.91
CA GLU A 97 -5.03 18.01 -0.59
C GLU A 97 -3.82 18.72 -1.20
N SER A 98 -2.63 18.18 -0.98
CA SER A 98 -1.37 18.85 -1.38
C SER A 98 -0.40 17.97 -2.18
N GLY A 99 -0.66 16.68 -2.31
CA GLY A 99 0.27 15.72 -2.91
C GLY A 99 1.43 15.31 -2.00
N GLU A 100 1.38 15.70 -0.72
CA GLU A 100 2.45 15.41 0.23
C GLU A 100 2.35 14.02 0.85
N LYS A 101 3.49 13.41 1.11
CA LYS A 101 3.62 12.15 1.84
C LYS A 101 3.60 12.43 3.34
N VAL A 102 2.46 12.21 3.98
CA VAL A 102 2.26 12.40 5.42
C VAL A 102 2.04 11.05 6.09
N LYS A 103 2.64 10.86 7.28
CA LYS A 103 2.48 9.64 8.09
C LYS A 103 1.03 9.36 8.46
N ILE A 104 0.73 8.11 8.77
CA ILE A 104 -0.61 7.67 9.17
C ILE A 104 -0.65 7.15 10.60
N ASP A 105 -1.85 7.12 11.16
CA ASP A 105 -2.23 6.26 12.27
C ASP A 105 -2.84 4.98 11.69
N PRO A 106 -2.27 3.80 11.95
CA PRO A 106 -2.74 2.56 11.33
C PRO A 106 -4.15 2.15 11.74
N GLU A 107 -4.71 2.74 12.79
CA GLU A 107 -6.09 2.47 13.23
C GLU A 107 -7.12 3.41 12.58
N THR A 108 -6.67 4.46 11.89
CA THR A 108 -7.55 5.42 11.22
C THR A 108 -7.59 5.13 9.71
N PHE A 109 -8.70 4.55 9.26
CA PHE A 109 -8.84 4.03 7.90
C PHE A 109 -10.26 4.19 7.34
N LYS A 110 -10.37 3.99 6.04
CA LYS A 110 -11.66 3.83 5.34
C LYS A 110 -11.52 2.86 4.18
N ILE A 111 -12.51 2.02 3.98
CA ILE A 111 -12.65 1.21 2.76
C ILE A 111 -13.61 1.95 1.82
N VAL A 112 -13.15 2.27 0.62
CA VAL A 112 -13.94 2.91 -0.43
C VAL A 112 -13.73 2.13 -1.72
N ASP A 113 -14.81 1.68 -2.36
CA ASP A 113 -14.77 0.88 -3.59
C ASP A 113 -13.81 -0.32 -3.46
N ASP A 114 -13.90 -1.04 -2.36
CA ASP A 114 -13.06 -2.22 -2.04
C ASP A 114 -11.55 -1.92 -1.98
N LYS A 115 -11.18 -0.69 -1.64
CA LYS A 115 -9.79 -0.21 -1.50
C LYS A 115 -9.56 0.37 -0.12
N LEU A 116 -8.37 0.12 0.43
CA LEU A 116 -7.96 0.60 1.76
C LEU A 116 -7.29 1.97 1.66
N TYR A 117 -7.83 2.94 2.38
CA TYR A 117 -7.25 4.27 2.57
C TYR A 117 -6.90 4.49 4.03
N LEU A 118 -5.69 5.01 4.29
CA LEU A 118 -5.17 5.30 5.62
C LEU A 118 -5.05 6.80 5.84
N PHE A 119 -5.15 7.24 7.10
CA PHE A 119 -5.23 8.65 7.44
C PHE A 119 -4.31 9.02 8.61
N TYR A 120 -3.88 10.28 8.62
CA TYR A 120 -3.25 10.90 9.78
C TYR A 120 -4.30 11.16 10.87
N ASN A 121 -3.99 10.75 12.10
CA ASN A 121 -4.82 11.05 13.25
C ASN A 121 -3.94 11.17 14.52
N PHE A 122 -3.44 12.38 14.78
CA PHE A 122 -2.59 12.65 15.94
C PHE A 122 -2.89 14.05 16.49
N TRP A 123 -2.69 14.21 17.80
CA TRP A 123 -2.80 15.51 18.49
C TRP A 123 -4.10 16.27 18.21
N GLY A 124 -5.21 15.56 18.20
CA GLY A 124 -6.53 16.15 17.99
C GLY A 124 -6.89 16.46 16.53
N THR A 125 -6.02 16.14 15.58
CA THR A 125 -6.29 16.29 14.14
C THR A 125 -6.53 14.93 13.51
N ASN A 126 -7.78 14.68 13.08
CA ASN A 126 -8.19 13.48 12.35
C ASN A 126 -8.53 13.84 10.91
N THR A 127 -7.63 13.51 9.98
CA THR A 127 -7.80 13.89 8.56
C THR A 127 -8.85 13.05 7.83
N LEU A 128 -9.30 11.93 8.39
CA LEU A 128 -10.46 11.19 7.85
C LEU A 128 -11.73 12.04 7.89
N GLU A 129 -11.91 12.87 8.92
CA GLU A 129 -13.06 13.79 8.99
C GLU A 129 -13.02 14.82 7.87
N SER A 130 -11.84 15.35 7.54
CA SER A 130 -11.64 16.28 6.43
C SER A 130 -11.84 15.58 5.07
N TRP A 131 -11.35 14.36 4.91
CA TRP A 131 -11.58 13.53 3.74
C TRP A 131 -13.08 13.32 3.45
N ASN A 132 -13.86 12.99 4.48
CA ASN A 132 -15.29 12.73 4.33
C ASN A 132 -16.10 13.94 3.84
N LYS A 133 -15.57 15.16 3.98
CA LYS A 133 -16.23 16.39 3.50
C LYS A 133 -16.11 16.60 1.99
N ASP A 134 -15.08 16.03 1.35
CA ASP A 134 -14.81 16.21 -0.09
C ASP A 134 -14.15 14.96 -0.71
N GLU A 135 -14.62 13.78 -0.32
CA GLU A 135 -14.03 12.48 -0.70
C GLU A 135 -13.83 12.31 -2.21
N VAL A 136 -14.83 12.66 -3.00
CA VAL A 136 -14.80 12.48 -4.47
C VAL A 136 -13.65 13.28 -5.09
N ASN A 137 -13.50 14.55 -4.75
CA ASN A 137 -12.46 15.41 -5.30
C ASN A 137 -11.08 15.09 -4.72
N LEU A 138 -11.01 14.83 -3.40
CA LEU A 138 -9.74 14.44 -2.74
C LEU A 138 -9.21 13.14 -3.32
N LYS A 139 -10.07 12.15 -3.53
CA LYS A 139 -9.70 10.88 -4.15
C LYS A 139 -9.19 11.08 -5.58
N ALA A 140 -9.89 11.85 -6.41
CA ALA A 140 -9.48 12.13 -7.79
C ALA A 140 -8.10 12.81 -7.85
N ARG A 141 -7.86 13.81 -6.98
CA ARG A 141 -6.55 14.48 -6.90
C ARG A 141 -5.47 13.57 -6.34
N GLY A 142 -5.79 12.76 -5.32
CA GLY A 142 -4.86 11.78 -4.73
C GLY A 142 -4.41 10.73 -5.73
N ASP A 143 -5.33 10.19 -6.53
CA ASP A 143 -5.04 9.23 -7.60
C ASP A 143 -4.06 9.84 -8.63
N LYS A 144 -4.30 11.09 -9.05
CA LYS A 144 -3.40 11.83 -9.96
C LYS A 144 -2.03 12.06 -9.33
N ASN A 145 -1.98 12.63 -8.14
CA ASN A 145 -0.74 12.96 -7.44
C ASN A 145 0.10 11.69 -7.18
N TRP A 146 -0.53 10.61 -6.77
CA TRP A 146 0.17 9.33 -6.57
C TRP A 146 0.76 8.79 -7.87
N THR A 147 0.01 8.84 -8.97
CA THR A 147 0.50 8.43 -10.29
C THR A 147 1.75 9.24 -10.70
N GLU A 148 1.77 10.54 -10.45
CA GLU A 148 2.92 11.40 -10.75
C GLU A 148 4.14 11.09 -9.85
N ILE A 149 3.92 10.68 -8.60
CA ILE A 149 4.99 10.33 -7.66
C ILE A 149 5.71 9.04 -8.05
N ILE A 150 4.98 8.04 -8.54
CA ILE A 150 5.53 6.70 -8.80
C ILE A 150 5.99 6.47 -10.24
N ASN A 151 5.73 7.40 -11.15
CA ASN A 151 6.20 7.38 -12.55
C ASN A 151 7.44 8.26 -12.73
#